data_f4d1ae0523690e3d6ad1827b7f168730
#
_entry.id   f4d1ae0523690e3d6ad1827b7f168730
#
_cell.length_a   1.000
_cell.length_b   1.000
_cell.length_c   1.000
_cell.angle_alpha   90.00
_cell.angle_beta   90.00
_cell.angle_gamma   90.00
#
_symmetry.space_group_name_H-M   'P 1'
#
loop_
_entity.id
_entity.type
_entity.pdbx_description
1 polymer ?
#
loop_
_entity_poly.entity_id
_entity_poly.type
_entity_poly.pdbx_seq_one_letter_code
_entity_poly.pdbx_strand_id
1 'polypeptide(L)'
;MVLVPCFSYGLYPFLNRYFDLTPLRKILIGLFLVQKNGSGQMGKYFGPITLSWFIALGVWGLLSIVQNPVVLAMVSPHWAWQFVLSDPVVAFLVMGAVVLTITGGEALYADMGHFGKMPIRLAWYLVAMPCLLLSYAGQGALLLRDPAAIANPFYLLVPSWALYPMIIFATAAAVIASQAVITGVFSVARQAMYLGYLPRLSIRHTSESEEGQIYIPFINWLMLILIILIVLMLQNSSNLASAYGVAVTLTMLCDTILVAVLMYGVWQWTWWKTALVITPFLVLDLLFVSATAMKIPAGGWVTLSIGLVVFILMMTWKRGRELLFNRLQKDTLPLDIFIQHIGNSAHVVSGTAVFMVSTQKVVPHALLHNLKHNKVLHERNVLMTLSTRDVPYVDPEQRVEIEQLSPYFWRVVVHYGFKESPHVPNALQAAFASVEQPIEMMNTSFFVSRERIFSTNDGGMARWREKLFIAMSRNTSSATDFFQIPANRVVEMGSQVEI
;
A
#
# COMPACT_ATOMS: atom_id res chain seq x y z
N MET A 1 -5.85 -8.57 6.44
CA MET A 1 -6.38 -8.89 7.80
C MET A 1 -7.89 -8.70 7.94
N VAL A 2 -8.50 -7.71 7.30
CA VAL A 2 -9.98 -7.50 7.24
C VAL A 2 -10.72 -8.70 6.61
N LEU A 3 -10.11 -9.40 5.68
CA LEU A 3 -10.65 -10.62 5.04
C LEU A 3 -11.11 -11.69 6.02
N VAL A 4 -10.40 -11.87 7.10
CA VAL A 4 -10.60 -12.99 8.00
C VAL A 4 -11.73 -12.75 9.00
N PRO A 5 -11.86 -11.55 9.62
CA PRO A 5 -13.00 -11.26 10.49
C PRO A 5 -14.34 -11.22 9.75
N CYS A 6 -14.41 -10.64 8.55
CA CYS A 6 -15.67 -10.64 7.77
C CYS A 6 -16.14 -12.07 7.45
N PHE A 7 -15.21 -12.97 7.10
CA PHE A 7 -15.54 -14.38 6.92
C PHE A 7 -15.82 -15.09 8.25
N SER A 8 -15.10 -14.73 9.31
CA SER A 8 -15.21 -15.44 10.58
C SER A 8 -16.43 -15.06 11.41
N TYR A 9 -16.85 -13.80 11.40
CA TYR A 9 -18.07 -13.40 12.12
C TYR A 9 -19.36 -13.75 11.38
N GLY A 10 -19.34 -13.73 10.04
CA GLY A 10 -20.51 -14.04 9.25
C GLY A 10 -20.69 -15.53 8.92
N LEU A 11 -19.67 -16.19 8.46
CA LEU A 11 -19.75 -17.58 7.97
C LEU A 11 -19.17 -18.64 8.92
N TYR A 12 -18.17 -18.29 9.71
CA TYR A 12 -17.40 -19.29 10.49
C TYR A 12 -18.21 -20.02 11.55
N PRO A 13 -19.08 -19.40 12.36
CA PRO A 13 -19.90 -20.14 13.34
C PRO A 13 -20.89 -21.09 12.66
N PHE A 14 -21.38 -20.73 11.48
CA PHE A 14 -22.29 -21.55 10.69
C PHE A 14 -21.54 -22.67 9.96
N LEU A 15 -20.39 -22.36 9.37
CA LEU A 15 -19.56 -23.33 8.64
C LEU A 15 -18.85 -24.32 9.58
N ASN A 16 -18.43 -23.89 10.77
CA ASN A 16 -17.75 -24.78 11.73
C ASN A 16 -18.68 -25.83 12.35
N ARG A 17 -19.99 -25.63 12.31
CA ARG A 17 -21.01 -26.58 12.78
C ARG A 17 -21.42 -27.58 11.69
N TYR A 18 -21.21 -27.27 10.41
CA TYR A 18 -21.71 -28.03 9.27
C TYR A 18 -20.73 -28.23 8.11
N PHE A 19 -19.59 -27.52 8.06
CA PHE A 19 -18.66 -27.58 6.95
C PHE A 19 -17.18 -27.57 7.37
N ASP A 20 -16.41 -28.41 6.67
CA ASP A 20 -14.95 -28.45 6.72
C ASP A 20 -14.33 -27.10 6.30
N LEU A 21 -13.16 -26.70 6.86
CA LEU A 21 -12.40 -25.47 6.47
C LEU A 21 -11.99 -25.44 4.98
N THR A 22 -12.22 -26.53 4.28
CA THR A 22 -11.90 -26.72 2.87
C THR A 22 -12.56 -25.69 1.92
N PRO A 23 -13.86 -25.29 2.07
CA PRO A 23 -14.48 -24.30 1.20
C PRO A 23 -13.88 -22.90 1.35
N LEU A 24 -13.59 -22.47 2.59
CA LEU A 24 -12.99 -21.16 2.86
C LEU A 24 -11.62 -21.05 2.19
N ARG A 25 -10.78 -22.09 2.29
CA ARG A 25 -9.48 -22.13 1.62
C ARG A 25 -9.62 -22.06 0.11
N LYS A 26 -10.60 -22.77 -0.46
CA LYS A 26 -10.87 -22.74 -1.92
C LYS A 26 -11.31 -21.33 -2.38
N ILE A 27 -12.18 -20.67 -1.64
CA ILE A 27 -12.61 -19.30 -1.93
C ILE A 27 -11.43 -18.34 -1.88
N LEU A 28 -10.59 -18.41 -0.84
CA LEU A 28 -9.39 -17.58 -0.72
C LEU A 28 -8.42 -17.81 -1.87
N ILE A 29 -8.09 -19.07 -2.18
CA ILE A 29 -7.21 -19.38 -3.30
C ILE A 29 -7.81 -18.87 -4.61
N GLY A 30 -9.10 -19.11 -4.86
CA GLY A 30 -9.80 -18.59 -6.04
C GLY A 30 -9.73 -17.07 -6.16
N LEU A 31 -9.93 -16.36 -5.06
CA LEU A 31 -9.85 -14.91 -4.99
C LEU A 31 -8.47 -14.40 -5.44
N PHE A 32 -7.39 -14.99 -4.91
CA PHE A 32 -6.01 -14.59 -5.26
C PHE A 32 -5.59 -15.02 -6.67
N LEU A 33 -6.14 -16.11 -7.21
CA LEU A 33 -5.90 -16.54 -8.59
C LEU A 33 -6.53 -15.58 -9.62
N VAL A 34 -7.71 -15.03 -9.32
CA VAL A 34 -8.44 -14.11 -10.21
C VAL A 34 -7.80 -12.71 -10.24
N GLN A 35 -7.02 -12.33 -9.23
CA GLN A 35 -6.39 -11.00 -9.15
C GLN A 35 -5.59 -10.60 -10.40
N LYS A 36 -4.91 -11.55 -11.04
CA LYS A 36 -4.10 -11.30 -12.23
C LYS A 36 -4.89 -10.78 -13.44
N ASN A 37 -6.20 -11.04 -13.47
CA ASN A 37 -7.08 -10.63 -14.57
C ASN A 37 -7.67 -9.21 -14.38
N GLY A 38 -7.38 -8.58 -13.24
CA GLY A 38 -7.91 -7.26 -12.88
C GLY A 38 -9.33 -7.28 -12.33
N SER A 39 -9.64 -6.30 -11.49
CA SER A 39 -10.97 -6.13 -10.89
C SER A 39 -11.93 -5.29 -11.75
N GLY A 40 -11.46 -4.69 -12.85
CA GLY A 40 -12.21 -3.70 -13.63
C GLY A 40 -13.54 -4.19 -14.18
N GLN A 41 -13.61 -5.40 -14.71
CA GLN A 41 -14.88 -5.96 -15.21
C GLN A 41 -15.82 -6.39 -14.08
N MET A 42 -15.28 -6.93 -12.99
CA MET A 42 -16.06 -7.32 -11.80
C MET A 42 -16.53 -6.12 -10.99
N GLY A 43 -15.79 -5.01 -11.01
CA GLY A 43 -16.13 -3.77 -10.29
C GLY A 43 -17.50 -3.19 -10.62
N LYS A 44 -18.00 -3.41 -11.86
CA LYS A 44 -19.34 -2.97 -12.27
C LYS A 44 -20.47 -3.61 -11.46
N TYR A 45 -20.26 -4.82 -10.95
CA TYR A 45 -21.25 -5.54 -10.12
C TYR A 45 -21.11 -5.23 -8.64
N PHE A 46 -19.95 -4.74 -8.20
CA PHE A 46 -19.68 -4.50 -6.77
C PHE A 46 -20.60 -3.42 -6.18
N GLY A 47 -20.82 -2.33 -6.89
CA GLY A 47 -21.72 -1.26 -6.46
C GLY A 47 -23.15 -1.73 -6.17
N PRO A 48 -23.84 -2.33 -7.14
CA PRO A 48 -25.20 -2.86 -6.94
C PRO A 48 -25.29 -3.91 -5.83
N ILE A 49 -24.34 -4.85 -5.76
CA ILE A 49 -24.32 -5.89 -4.72
C ILE A 49 -24.14 -5.27 -3.33
N THR A 50 -23.19 -4.36 -3.17
CA THR A 50 -22.92 -3.68 -1.90
C THR A 50 -24.08 -2.79 -1.48
N LEU A 51 -24.69 -2.07 -2.43
CA LEU A 51 -25.89 -1.27 -2.16
C LEU A 51 -27.05 -2.15 -1.67
N SER A 52 -27.32 -3.26 -2.35
CA SER A 52 -28.35 -4.22 -1.95
C SER A 52 -28.07 -4.81 -0.57
N TRP A 53 -26.81 -5.09 -0.27
CA TRP A 53 -26.36 -5.53 1.05
C TRP A 53 -26.69 -4.50 2.15
N PHE A 54 -26.32 -3.23 1.96
CA PHE A 54 -26.63 -2.18 2.95
C PHE A 54 -28.13 -1.97 3.12
N ILE A 55 -28.89 -1.98 2.03
CA ILE A 55 -30.36 -1.87 2.10
C ILE A 55 -30.94 -3.05 2.90
N ALA A 56 -30.49 -4.27 2.66
CA ALA A 56 -30.93 -5.44 3.42
C ALA A 56 -30.62 -5.30 4.93
N LEU A 57 -29.41 -4.84 5.27
CA LEU A 57 -29.03 -4.56 6.68
C LEU A 57 -29.96 -3.52 7.31
N GLY A 58 -30.22 -2.41 6.61
CA GLY A 58 -31.10 -1.35 7.08
C GLY A 58 -32.56 -1.80 7.26
N VAL A 59 -33.10 -2.57 6.31
CA VAL A 59 -34.50 -3.08 6.36
C VAL A 59 -34.69 -4.03 7.54
N TRP A 60 -33.83 -5.05 7.69
CA TRP A 60 -33.95 -5.98 8.79
C TRP A 60 -33.70 -5.31 10.14
N GLY A 61 -32.76 -4.38 10.20
CA GLY A 61 -32.55 -3.56 11.39
C GLY A 61 -33.78 -2.76 11.77
N LEU A 62 -34.38 -2.05 10.82
CA LEU A 62 -35.58 -1.23 11.02
C LEU A 62 -36.77 -2.07 11.48
N LEU A 63 -37.00 -3.22 10.84
CA LEU A 63 -38.09 -4.13 11.22
C LEU A 63 -37.96 -4.62 12.68
N SER A 64 -36.75 -4.89 13.14
CA SER A 64 -36.52 -5.27 14.53
C SER A 64 -36.72 -4.11 15.50
N ILE A 65 -36.30 -2.89 15.14
CA ILE A 65 -36.51 -1.68 15.94
C ILE A 65 -38.01 -1.42 16.14
N VAL A 66 -38.80 -1.56 15.06
CA VAL A 66 -40.27 -1.38 15.14
C VAL A 66 -40.90 -2.37 16.09
N GLN A 67 -40.37 -3.59 16.21
CA GLN A 67 -40.88 -4.61 17.17
C GLN A 67 -40.48 -4.30 18.61
N ASN A 68 -39.37 -3.59 18.86
CA ASN A 68 -38.96 -3.17 20.19
C ASN A 68 -38.32 -1.77 20.14
N PRO A 69 -39.13 -0.70 20.12
CA PRO A 69 -38.62 0.67 19.97
C PRO A 69 -37.87 1.19 21.21
N VAL A 70 -37.91 0.48 22.33
CA VAL A 70 -37.15 0.83 23.56
C VAL A 70 -35.64 0.95 23.26
N VAL A 71 -35.13 0.22 22.27
CA VAL A 71 -33.71 0.31 21.84
C VAL A 71 -33.32 1.73 21.42
N LEU A 72 -34.25 2.58 20.98
CA LEU A 72 -33.94 3.98 20.57
C LEU A 72 -33.41 4.81 21.77
N ALA A 73 -33.64 4.37 23.03
CA ALA A 73 -33.01 4.97 24.18
C ALA A 73 -31.48 4.94 24.14
N MET A 74 -30.87 4.05 23.33
CA MET A 74 -29.42 3.99 23.10
C MET A 74 -28.83 5.27 22.52
N VAL A 75 -29.62 6.12 21.85
CA VAL A 75 -29.18 7.42 21.32
C VAL A 75 -28.74 8.37 22.43
N SER A 76 -29.26 8.17 23.66
CA SER A 76 -28.87 8.98 24.81
C SER A 76 -27.50 8.56 25.35
N PRO A 77 -26.50 9.47 25.38
CA PRO A 77 -25.18 9.20 25.95
C PRO A 77 -25.21 8.81 27.43
N HIS A 78 -26.33 9.11 28.11
CA HIS A 78 -26.53 8.80 29.52
C HIS A 78 -26.33 7.30 29.84
N TRP A 79 -26.84 6.43 29.00
CA TRP A 79 -26.71 4.98 29.20
C TRP A 79 -25.26 4.48 29.09
N ALA A 80 -24.52 5.03 28.15
CA ALA A 80 -23.09 4.72 28.00
C ALA A 80 -22.31 5.22 29.22
N TRP A 81 -22.61 6.45 29.68
CA TRP A 81 -21.97 7.03 30.84
C TRP A 81 -22.30 6.24 32.13
N GLN A 82 -23.56 5.89 32.31
CA GLN A 82 -24.00 5.06 33.43
C GLN A 82 -23.31 3.69 33.44
N PHE A 83 -23.17 3.04 32.30
CA PHE A 83 -22.46 1.77 32.17
C PHE A 83 -20.97 1.90 32.56
N VAL A 84 -20.29 2.94 32.10
CA VAL A 84 -18.89 3.20 32.48
C VAL A 84 -18.72 3.43 33.98
N LEU A 85 -19.67 4.11 34.62
CA LEU A 85 -19.62 4.37 36.08
C LEU A 85 -20.01 3.15 36.91
N SER A 86 -20.95 2.33 36.43
CA SER A 86 -21.42 1.15 37.18
C SER A 86 -20.42 0.01 37.23
N ASP A 87 -19.70 -0.22 36.13
CA ASP A 87 -18.67 -1.27 36.03
C ASP A 87 -17.51 -0.83 35.12
N PRO A 88 -16.55 -0.04 35.63
CA PRO A 88 -15.46 0.49 34.83
C PRO A 88 -14.56 -0.60 34.23
N VAL A 89 -14.40 -1.74 34.89
CA VAL A 89 -13.53 -2.82 34.38
C VAL A 89 -14.16 -3.51 33.18
N VAL A 90 -15.46 -3.85 33.29
CA VAL A 90 -16.19 -4.45 32.18
C VAL A 90 -16.32 -3.45 31.02
N ALA A 91 -16.59 -2.19 31.30
CA ALA A 91 -16.63 -1.14 30.29
C ALA A 91 -15.29 -1.04 29.53
N PHE A 92 -14.16 -1.07 30.22
CA PHE A 92 -12.82 -1.08 29.60
C PHE A 92 -12.59 -2.32 28.72
N LEU A 93 -12.96 -3.51 29.19
CA LEU A 93 -12.83 -4.75 28.39
C LEU A 93 -13.71 -4.72 27.13
N VAL A 94 -14.93 -4.19 27.25
CA VAL A 94 -15.89 -4.05 26.15
C VAL A 94 -15.37 -3.04 25.12
N MET A 95 -14.63 -2.00 25.51
CA MET A 95 -14.02 -1.05 24.56
C MET A 95 -13.17 -1.75 23.50
N GLY A 96 -12.41 -2.79 23.88
CA GLY A 96 -11.65 -3.60 22.93
C GLY A 96 -12.52 -4.42 21.94
N ALA A 97 -13.82 -4.58 22.18
CA ALA A 97 -14.77 -5.17 21.24
C ALA A 97 -15.48 -4.06 20.42
N VAL A 98 -15.82 -2.94 21.05
CA VAL A 98 -16.47 -1.77 20.43
C VAL A 98 -15.62 -1.24 19.27
N VAL A 99 -14.30 -1.19 19.40
CA VAL A 99 -13.38 -0.81 18.31
C VAL A 99 -13.68 -1.59 17.03
N LEU A 100 -14.00 -2.88 17.12
CA LEU A 100 -14.25 -3.71 15.94
C LEU A 100 -15.51 -3.29 15.16
N THR A 101 -16.43 -2.58 15.79
CA THR A 101 -17.66 -2.10 15.14
C THR A 101 -17.44 -0.85 14.29
N ILE A 102 -16.35 -0.12 14.52
CA ILE A 102 -16.02 1.13 13.84
C ILE A 102 -14.76 1.02 12.94
N THR A 103 -14.39 -0.20 12.57
CA THR A 103 -13.24 -0.48 11.67
C THR A 103 -13.62 -0.35 10.20
N GLY A 104 -12.62 -0.39 9.31
CA GLY A 104 -12.78 -0.31 7.85
C GLY A 104 -12.15 0.95 7.25
N GLY A 105 -11.48 1.78 8.04
CA GLY A 105 -10.80 2.99 7.58
C GLY A 105 -9.70 2.71 6.55
N GLU A 106 -9.03 1.56 6.66
CA GLU A 106 -7.99 1.13 5.72
C GLU A 106 -8.49 0.95 4.29
N ALA A 107 -9.70 0.40 4.10
CA ALA A 107 -10.34 0.30 2.80
C ALA A 107 -10.74 1.69 2.28
N LEU A 108 -11.24 2.55 3.16
CA LEU A 108 -11.61 3.92 2.83
C LEU A 108 -10.40 4.73 2.33
N TYR A 109 -9.24 4.62 2.97
CA TYR A 109 -8.02 5.31 2.53
C TYR A 109 -7.57 4.87 1.14
N ALA A 110 -7.66 3.57 0.82
CA ALA A 110 -7.38 3.05 -0.51
C ALA A 110 -8.31 3.68 -1.57
N ASP A 111 -9.60 3.77 -1.27
CA ASP A 111 -10.62 4.26 -2.20
C ASP A 111 -10.59 5.79 -2.36
N MET A 112 -10.20 6.55 -1.33
CA MET A 112 -10.11 8.01 -1.41
C MET A 112 -9.17 8.49 -2.52
N GLY A 113 -8.09 7.74 -2.77
CA GLY A 113 -7.14 8.04 -3.84
C GLY A 113 -7.72 7.81 -5.25
N HIS A 114 -8.73 6.96 -5.39
CA HIS A 114 -9.30 6.58 -6.69
C HIS A 114 -10.58 7.34 -7.06
N PHE A 115 -11.50 7.51 -6.10
CA PHE A 115 -12.85 8.03 -6.37
C PHE A 115 -13.06 9.49 -5.96
N GLY A 116 -12.14 10.07 -5.21
CA GLY A 116 -12.27 11.42 -4.67
C GLY A 116 -13.26 11.55 -3.50
N LYS A 117 -13.42 12.76 -2.98
CA LYS A 117 -14.15 13.02 -1.72
C LYS A 117 -15.68 12.91 -1.84
N MET A 118 -16.27 13.40 -2.94
CA MET A 118 -17.72 13.54 -3.05
C MET A 118 -18.47 12.20 -3.13
N PRO A 119 -18.11 11.25 -4.03
CA PRO A 119 -18.77 9.96 -4.10
C PRO A 119 -18.71 9.20 -2.76
N ILE A 120 -17.58 9.24 -2.08
CA ILE A 120 -17.39 8.58 -0.80
C ILE A 120 -18.29 9.19 0.28
N ARG A 121 -18.36 10.51 0.37
CA ARG A 121 -19.25 11.20 1.32
C ARG A 121 -20.71 10.85 1.09
N LEU A 122 -21.17 10.87 -0.17
CA LEU A 122 -22.54 10.52 -0.51
C LEU A 122 -22.86 9.06 -0.15
N ALA A 123 -22.01 8.13 -0.55
CA ALA A 123 -22.19 6.71 -0.20
C ALA A 123 -22.20 6.48 1.32
N TRP A 124 -21.32 7.14 2.06
CA TRP A 124 -21.24 7.00 3.50
C TRP A 124 -22.48 7.58 4.21
N TYR A 125 -22.79 8.87 4.01
CA TYR A 125 -23.84 9.55 4.77
C TYR A 125 -25.25 9.14 4.35
N LEU A 126 -25.48 8.81 3.07
CA LEU A 126 -26.81 8.47 2.60
C LEU A 126 -27.13 6.98 2.67
N VAL A 127 -26.12 6.11 2.64
CA VAL A 127 -26.34 4.66 2.54
C VAL A 127 -25.65 3.91 3.68
N ALA A 128 -24.33 3.91 3.74
CA ALA A 128 -23.59 3.01 4.60
C ALA A 128 -23.86 3.30 6.09
N MET A 129 -23.66 4.54 6.53
CA MET A 129 -23.82 4.93 7.93
C MET A 129 -25.26 4.71 8.43
N PRO A 130 -26.34 5.17 7.76
CA PRO A 130 -27.69 4.92 8.21
C PRO A 130 -28.05 3.44 8.30
N CYS A 131 -27.69 2.65 7.28
CA CYS A 131 -27.97 1.22 7.27
C CYS A 131 -27.21 0.46 8.34
N LEU A 132 -25.95 0.81 8.62
CA LEU A 132 -25.19 0.24 9.71
C LEU A 132 -25.78 0.58 11.09
N LEU A 133 -26.15 1.84 11.30
CA LEU A 133 -26.78 2.26 12.58
C LEU A 133 -28.12 1.53 12.79
N LEU A 134 -28.94 1.40 11.76
CA LEU A 134 -30.18 0.62 11.82
C LEU A 134 -29.90 -0.87 12.13
N SER A 135 -28.88 -1.45 11.51
CA SER A 135 -28.50 -2.83 11.76
C SER A 135 -28.02 -3.04 13.20
N TYR A 136 -27.19 -2.17 13.75
CA TYR A 136 -26.72 -2.25 15.13
C TYR A 136 -27.86 -2.07 16.14
N ALA A 137 -28.70 -1.06 15.93
CA ALA A 137 -29.90 -0.85 16.76
C ALA A 137 -30.88 -2.02 16.67
N GLY A 138 -31.06 -2.57 15.46
CA GLY A 138 -31.91 -3.75 15.24
C GLY A 138 -31.42 -4.99 15.97
N GLN A 139 -30.13 -5.25 15.97
CA GLN A 139 -29.53 -6.34 16.77
C GLN A 139 -29.69 -6.09 18.26
N GLY A 140 -29.53 -4.85 18.71
CA GLY A 140 -29.82 -4.46 20.10
C GLY A 140 -31.30 -4.68 20.49
N ALA A 141 -32.24 -4.32 19.60
CA ALA A 141 -33.67 -4.56 19.81
C ALA A 141 -34.00 -6.05 19.91
N LEU A 142 -33.35 -6.89 19.09
CA LEU A 142 -33.47 -8.34 19.15
C LEU A 142 -32.98 -8.89 20.49
N LEU A 143 -31.79 -8.49 20.94
CA LEU A 143 -31.24 -8.94 22.22
C LEU A 143 -32.05 -8.52 23.44
N LEU A 144 -32.67 -7.34 23.39
CA LEU A 144 -33.60 -6.89 24.44
C LEU A 144 -34.88 -7.72 24.49
N ARG A 145 -35.31 -8.29 23.36
CA ARG A 145 -36.49 -9.13 23.24
C ARG A 145 -36.22 -10.61 23.57
N ASP A 146 -35.11 -11.11 23.03
CA ASP A 146 -34.67 -12.50 23.14
C ASP A 146 -33.17 -12.56 23.49
N PRO A 147 -32.82 -12.67 24.77
CA PRO A 147 -31.43 -12.80 25.21
C PRO A 147 -30.71 -14.03 24.67
N ALA A 148 -31.42 -15.10 24.25
CA ALA A 148 -30.82 -16.27 23.65
C ALA A 148 -30.21 -15.98 22.27
N ALA A 149 -30.65 -14.91 21.61
CA ALA A 149 -30.11 -14.46 20.34
C ALA A 149 -28.64 -13.99 20.41
N ILE A 150 -28.04 -13.85 21.59
CA ILE A 150 -26.62 -13.51 21.78
C ILE A 150 -25.68 -14.49 21.10
N ALA A 151 -26.09 -15.72 20.81
CA ALA A 151 -25.30 -16.71 20.10
C ALA A 151 -24.95 -16.27 18.68
N ASN A 152 -25.88 -15.60 17.98
CA ASN A 152 -25.66 -15.06 16.65
C ASN A 152 -26.71 -13.98 16.31
N PRO A 153 -26.64 -12.77 16.87
CA PRO A 153 -27.67 -11.75 16.71
C PRO A 153 -27.87 -11.33 15.26
N PHE A 154 -26.82 -11.36 14.43
CA PHE A 154 -26.87 -10.94 13.05
C PHE A 154 -27.77 -11.85 12.18
N TYR A 155 -27.60 -13.17 12.24
CA TYR A 155 -28.41 -14.07 11.43
C TYR A 155 -29.78 -14.37 12.05
N LEU A 156 -29.91 -14.26 13.38
CA LEU A 156 -31.21 -14.40 14.05
C LEU A 156 -32.10 -13.16 13.88
N LEU A 157 -31.55 -12.03 13.43
CA LEU A 157 -32.34 -10.85 13.04
C LEU A 157 -33.19 -11.12 11.81
N VAL A 158 -32.77 -12.06 10.95
CA VAL A 158 -33.37 -12.34 9.64
C VAL A 158 -34.34 -13.52 9.75
N PRO A 159 -35.56 -13.45 9.17
CA PRO A 159 -36.48 -14.58 9.18
C PRO A 159 -35.92 -15.80 8.42
N SER A 160 -36.37 -16.99 8.79
CA SER A 160 -35.80 -18.25 8.31
C SER A 160 -35.79 -18.40 6.78
N TRP A 161 -36.79 -17.85 6.09
CA TRP A 161 -36.84 -17.89 4.62
C TRP A 161 -35.78 -16.99 3.93
N ALA A 162 -35.35 -15.90 4.58
CA ALA A 162 -34.37 -14.96 4.07
C ALA A 162 -32.92 -15.27 4.51
N LEU A 163 -32.72 -16.29 5.35
CA LEU A 163 -31.42 -16.65 5.90
C LEU A 163 -30.40 -17.00 4.81
N TYR A 164 -30.76 -17.87 3.85
CA TYR A 164 -29.87 -18.25 2.76
C TYR A 164 -29.51 -17.10 1.83
N PRO A 165 -30.46 -16.28 1.34
CA PRO A 165 -30.14 -15.06 0.61
C PRO A 165 -29.20 -14.13 1.39
N MET A 166 -29.39 -13.98 2.69
CA MET A 166 -28.54 -13.13 3.52
C MET A 166 -27.11 -13.68 3.64
N ILE A 167 -26.94 -15.00 3.74
CA ILE A 167 -25.62 -15.64 3.73
C ILE A 167 -24.90 -15.40 2.40
N ILE A 168 -25.62 -15.48 1.27
CA ILE A 168 -25.05 -15.20 -0.07
C ILE A 168 -24.60 -13.74 -0.15
N PHE A 169 -25.44 -12.79 0.28
CA PHE A 169 -25.07 -11.37 0.32
C PHE A 169 -23.87 -11.11 1.24
N ALA A 170 -23.84 -11.70 2.44
CA ALA A 170 -22.72 -11.57 3.37
C ALA A 170 -21.41 -12.08 2.75
N THR A 171 -21.48 -13.22 2.05
CA THR A 171 -20.31 -13.80 1.36
C THR A 171 -19.84 -12.90 0.22
N ALA A 172 -20.76 -12.41 -0.60
CA ALA A 172 -20.44 -11.48 -1.69
C ALA A 172 -19.83 -10.18 -1.15
N ALA A 173 -20.41 -9.59 -0.11
CA ALA A 173 -19.88 -8.39 0.54
C ALA A 173 -18.47 -8.62 1.10
N ALA A 174 -18.22 -9.77 1.74
CA ALA A 174 -16.89 -10.14 2.24
C ALA A 174 -15.88 -10.29 1.12
N VAL A 175 -16.24 -10.89 -0.02
CA VAL A 175 -15.38 -10.99 -1.20
C VAL A 175 -15.03 -9.60 -1.76
N ILE A 176 -16.03 -8.71 -1.87
CA ILE A 176 -15.85 -7.33 -2.35
C ILE A 176 -14.92 -6.54 -1.41
N ALA A 177 -15.17 -6.59 -0.11
CA ALA A 177 -14.31 -5.93 0.89
C ALA A 177 -12.87 -6.45 0.81
N SER A 178 -12.70 -7.74 0.57
CA SER A 178 -11.41 -8.39 0.37
C SER A 178 -10.65 -7.82 -0.82
N GLN A 179 -11.34 -7.60 -1.93
CA GLN A 179 -10.77 -7.01 -3.13
C GLN A 179 -10.25 -5.58 -2.87
N ALA A 180 -11.04 -4.76 -2.19
CA ALA A 180 -10.64 -3.40 -1.84
C ALA A 180 -9.33 -3.38 -1.02
N VAL A 181 -9.22 -4.26 -0.01
CA VAL A 181 -8.01 -4.36 0.83
C VAL A 181 -6.81 -4.84 0.02
N ILE A 182 -6.95 -5.86 -0.85
CA ILE A 182 -5.85 -6.36 -1.69
C ILE A 182 -5.33 -5.24 -2.61
N THR A 183 -6.23 -4.50 -3.25
CA THR A 183 -5.87 -3.35 -4.10
C THR A 183 -5.17 -2.26 -3.29
N GLY A 184 -5.64 -1.99 -2.09
CA GLY A 184 -5.00 -1.06 -1.15
C GLY A 184 -3.56 -1.46 -0.81
N VAL A 185 -3.30 -2.75 -0.53
CA VAL A 185 -1.95 -3.25 -0.25
C VAL A 185 -1.02 -3.08 -1.45
N PHE A 186 -1.50 -3.33 -2.68
CA PHE A 186 -0.69 -3.07 -3.88
C PHE A 186 -0.33 -1.59 -4.01
N SER A 187 -1.28 -0.69 -3.75
CA SER A 187 -1.05 0.76 -3.81
C SER A 187 -0.02 1.21 -2.76
N VAL A 188 -0.12 0.73 -1.52
CA VAL A 188 0.85 1.03 -0.45
C VAL A 188 2.23 0.45 -0.78
N ALA A 189 2.30 -0.78 -1.32
CA ALA A 189 3.56 -1.40 -1.72
C ALA A 189 4.24 -0.61 -2.85
N ARG A 190 3.47 -0.11 -3.84
CA ARG A 190 3.98 0.78 -4.90
C ARG A 190 4.56 2.07 -4.33
N GLN A 191 3.85 2.72 -3.41
CA GLN A 191 4.36 3.93 -2.75
C GLN A 191 5.64 3.65 -1.95
N ALA A 192 5.70 2.54 -1.22
CA ALA A 192 6.90 2.14 -0.47
C ALA A 192 8.10 1.90 -1.39
N MET A 193 7.88 1.36 -2.61
CA MET A 193 8.94 1.23 -3.62
C MET A 193 9.43 2.60 -4.12
N TYR A 194 8.52 3.53 -4.42
CA TYR A 194 8.89 4.87 -4.90
C TYR A 194 9.62 5.68 -3.82
N LEU A 195 9.25 5.53 -2.56
CA LEU A 195 9.93 6.14 -1.41
C LEU A 195 11.24 5.43 -1.02
N GLY A 196 11.62 4.35 -1.73
CA GLY A 196 12.88 3.64 -1.49
C GLY A 196 12.90 2.73 -0.28
N TYR A 197 11.74 2.35 0.27
CA TYR A 197 11.62 1.41 1.40
C TYR A 197 11.50 -0.05 0.96
N LEU A 198 11.17 -0.32 -0.29
CA LEU A 198 11.09 -1.66 -0.86
C LEU A 198 11.91 -1.74 -2.16
N PRO A 199 12.40 -2.95 -2.52
CA PRO A 199 13.02 -3.19 -3.82
C PRO A 199 12.00 -2.97 -4.94
N ARG A 200 12.50 -2.70 -6.16
CA ARG A 200 11.65 -2.62 -7.35
C ARG A 200 11.06 -3.99 -7.64
N LEU A 201 9.74 -4.11 -7.50
CA LEU A 201 8.98 -5.29 -7.84
C LEU A 201 8.31 -5.11 -9.20
N SER A 202 8.07 -6.22 -9.89
CA SER A 202 7.32 -6.21 -11.15
C SER A 202 5.87 -5.74 -10.90
N ILE A 203 5.48 -4.66 -11.56
CA ILE A 203 4.11 -4.11 -11.53
C ILE A 203 3.48 -4.39 -12.87
N ARG A 204 2.25 -4.94 -12.86
CA ARG A 204 1.44 -5.14 -14.06
C ARG A 204 0.20 -4.28 -13.95
N HIS A 205 -0.05 -3.44 -14.96
CA HIS A 205 -1.30 -2.70 -15.07
C HIS A 205 -2.40 -3.66 -15.56
N THR A 206 -3.54 -3.68 -14.88
CA THR A 206 -4.66 -4.58 -15.18
C THR A 206 -5.83 -3.87 -15.87
N SER A 207 -5.77 -2.55 -16.01
CA SER A 207 -6.74 -1.74 -16.75
C SER A 207 -6.02 -0.75 -17.66
N GLU A 208 -6.55 -0.53 -18.86
CA GLU A 208 -6.07 0.49 -19.80
C GLU A 208 -6.64 1.88 -19.49
N SER A 209 -7.77 1.94 -18.80
CA SER A 209 -8.49 3.20 -18.49
C SER A 209 -8.23 3.73 -17.09
N GLU A 210 -7.77 2.89 -16.16
CA GLU A 210 -7.55 3.27 -14.76
C GLU A 210 -6.10 2.95 -14.33
N GLU A 211 -5.24 3.95 -14.32
CA GLU A 211 -3.82 3.83 -13.92
C GLU A 211 -3.62 3.31 -12.48
N GLY A 212 -4.66 3.41 -11.66
CA GLY A 212 -4.65 2.92 -10.27
C GLY A 212 -4.78 1.41 -10.11
N GLN A 213 -5.27 0.70 -11.13
CA GLN A 213 -5.46 -0.76 -11.06
C GLN A 213 -4.15 -1.50 -11.40
N ILE A 214 -3.41 -1.82 -10.35
CA ILE A 214 -2.13 -2.50 -10.44
C ILE A 214 -2.17 -3.89 -9.80
N TYR A 215 -1.37 -4.79 -10.33
CA TYR A 215 -1.14 -6.13 -9.80
C TYR A 215 0.36 -6.35 -9.57
N ILE A 216 0.73 -6.75 -8.36
CA ILE A 216 2.11 -7.05 -7.98
C ILE A 216 2.18 -8.54 -7.63
N PRO A 217 2.66 -9.42 -8.54
CA PRO A 217 2.62 -10.86 -8.34
C PRO A 217 3.26 -11.34 -7.04
N PHE A 218 4.42 -10.80 -6.70
CA PHE A 218 5.14 -11.17 -5.46
C PHE A 218 4.30 -10.87 -4.22
N ILE A 219 3.73 -9.66 -4.12
CA ILE A 219 2.91 -9.25 -2.99
C ILE A 219 1.63 -10.09 -2.91
N ASN A 220 1.01 -10.40 -4.06
CA ASN A 220 -0.19 -11.22 -4.11
C ASN A 220 0.04 -12.61 -3.50
N TRP A 221 1.07 -13.32 -3.94
CA TRP A 221 1.39 -14.64 -3.41
C TRP A 221 1.85 -14.61 -1.95
N LEU A 222 2.63 -13.58 -1.57
CA LEU A 222 3.05 -13.37 -0.19
C LEU A 222 1.82 -13.17 0.72
N MET A 223 0.86 -12.34 0.32
CA MET A 223 -0.38 -12.14 1.08
C MET A 223 -1.17 -13.45 1.21
N LEU A 224 -1.34 -14.21 0.13
CA LEU A 224 -2.03 -15.50 0.20
C LEU A 224 -1.37 -16.44 1.22
N ILE A 225 -0.05 -16.58 1.16
CA ILE A 225 0.70 -17.43 2.10
C ILE A 225 0.51 -16.94 3.54
N LEU A 226 0.65 -15.64 3.79
CA LEU A 226 0.49 -15.07 5.12
C LEU A 226 -0.94 -15.24 5.66
N ILE A 227 -1.96 -15.04 4.82
CA ILE A 227 -3.36 -15.23 5.23
C ILE A 227 -3.63 -16.69 5.57
N ILE A 228 -3.18 -17.64 4.74
CA ILE A 228 -3.31 -19.07 5.04
C ILE A 228 -2.61 -19.42 6.35
N LEU A 229 -1.40 -18.91 6.56
CA LEU A 229 -0.64 -19.13 7.79
C LEU A 229 -1.40 -18.59 9.02
N ILE A 230 -1.93 -17.37 8.95
CA ILE A 230 -2.71 -16.74 10.02
C ILE A 230 -3.96 -17.59 10.33
N VAL A 231 -4.69 -18.05 9.31
CA VAL A 231 -5.87 -18.89 9.50
C VAL A 231 -5.52 -20.21 10.16
N LEU A 232 -4.39 -20.82 9.78
CA LEU A 232 -3.92 -22.07 10.38
C LEU A 232 -3.43 -21.90 11.83
N MET A 233 -2.82 -20.76 12.14
CA MET A 233 -2.30 -20.48 13.49
C MET A 233 -3.40 -20.11 14.47
N LEU A 234 -4.33 -19.26 14.07
CA LEU A 234 -5.32 -18.70 14.99
C LEU A 234 -6.61 -19.53 15.09
N GLN A 235 -6.97 -20.30 14.06
CA GLN A 235 -8.06 -21.29 13.97
C GLN A 235 -9.44 -20.84 14.50
N ASN A 236 -9.52 -19.77 15.28
CA ASN A 236 -10.71 -19.27 15.96
C ASN A 236 -11.00 -17.82 15.55
N SER A 237 -12.27 -17.50 15.29
CA SER A 237 -12.71 -16.16 14.92
C SER A 237 -12.42 -15.11 16.00
N SER A 238 -12.51 -15.47 17.27
CA SER A 238 -12.18 -14.54 18.38
C SER A 238 -10.71 -14.17 18.42
N ASN A 239 -9.81 -15.13 18.14
CA ASN A 239 -8.37 -14.87 18.06
C ASN A 239 -8.03 -14.00 16.85
N LEU A 240 -8.69 -14.23 15.70
CA LEU A 240 -8.56 -13.40 14.53
C LEU A 240 -9.05 -11.97 14.76
N ALA A 241 -10.18 -11.81 15.45
CA ALA A 241 -10.69 -10.51 15.86
C ALA A 241 -9.73 -9.79 16.82
N SER A 242 -9.09 -10.53 17.72
CA SER A 242 -8.06 -9.99 18.62
C SER A 242 -6.83 -9.50 17.86
N ALA A 243 -6.35 -10.30 16.89
CA ALA A 243 -5.23 -9.93 16.01
C ALA A 243 -5.54 -8.67 15.19
N TYR A 244 -6.74 -8.59 14.62
CA TYR A 244 -7.22 -7.45 13.86
C TYR A 244 -7.36 -6.19 14.73
N GLY A 245 -7.99 -6.32 15.91
CA GLY A 245 -8.18 -5.20 16.83
C GLY A 245 -6.86 -4.55 17.25
N VAL A 246 -5.83 -5.35 17.58
CA VAL A 246 -4.49 -4.82 17.90
C VAL A 246 -3.88 -4.08 16.72
N ALA A 247 -4.00 -4.63 15.49
CA ALA A 247 -3.46 -3.98 14.30
C ALA A 247 -4.10 -2.62 14.06
N VAL A 248 -5.43 -2.56 14.07
CA VAL A 248 -6.19 -1.35 13.74
C VAL A 248 -5.96 -0.26 14.78
N THR A 249 -6.00 -0.58 16.07
CA THR A 249 -5.80 0.43 17.12
C THR A 249 -4.40 1.02 17.10
N LEU A 250 -3.37 0.22 16.82
CA LEU A 250 -2.02 0.73 16.63
C LEU A 250 -1.89 1.61 15.38
N THR A 251 -2.57 1.26 14.29
CA THR A 251 -2.60 2.11 13.09
C THR A 251 -3.29 3.44 13.37
N MET A 252 -4.44 3.44 14.05
CA MET A 252 -5.14 4.67 14.46
C MET A 252 -4.24 5.58 15.30
N LEU A 253 -3.53 5.02 16.28
CA LEU A 253 -2.57 5.78 17.09
C LEU A 253 -1.45 6.39 16.23
N CYS A 254 -0.89 5.62 15.28
CA CYS A 254 0.12 6.13 14.35
C CYS A 254 -0.44 7.26 13.49
N ASP A 255 -1.65 7.12 12.96
CA ASP A 255 -2.31 8.14 12.15
C ASP A 255 -2.53 9.44 12.94
N THR A 256 -2.99 9.34 14.18
CA THR A 256 -3.16 10.50 15.06
C THR A 256 -1.85 11.22 15.33
N ILE A 257 -0.76 10.48 15.56
CA ILE A 257 0.59 11.06 15.74
C ILE A 257 1.06 11.73 14.44
N LEU A 258 0.89 11.08 13.29
CA LEU A 258 1.27 11.63 11.98
C LEU A 258 0.49 12.91 11.64
N VAL A 259 -0.81 12.94 11.94
CA VAL A 259 -1.64 14.13 11.76
C VAL A 259 -1.16 15.27 12.68
N ALA A 260 -0.78 14.97 13.93
CA ALA A 260 -0.20 15.97 14.82
C ALA A 260 1.08 16.59 14.25
N VAL A 261 1.98 15.74 13.72
CA VAL A 261 3.22 16.20 13.06
C VAL A 261 2.89 17.04 11.82
N LEU A 262 1.90 16.64 11.02
CA LEU A 262 1.45 17.37 9.84
C LEU A 262 0.91 18.77 10.22
N MET A 263 0.04 18.83 11.23
CA MET A 263 -0.57 20.09 11.70
C MET A 263 0.48 21.07 12.20
N TYR A 264 1.43 20.58 12.99
CA TYR A 264 2.48 21.41 13.56
C TYR A 264 3.58 21.75 12.54
N GLY A 265 4.09 20.76 11.80
CA GLY A 265 5.25 20.91 10.91
C GLY A 265 4.91 21.50 9.54
N VAL A 266 3.82 21.03 8.90
CA VAL A 266 3.45 21.44 7.53
C VAL A 266 2.43 22.57 7.53
N TRP A 267 1.35 22.44 8.30
CA TRP A 267 0.31 23.47 8.37
C TRP A 267 0.70 24.65 9.28
N GLN A 268 1.82 24.57 10.00
CA GLN A 268 2.35 25.62 10.86
C GLN A 268 1.36 26.08 11.94
N TRP A 269 0.55 25.16 12.45
CA TRP A 269 -0.35 25.46 13.56
C TRP A 269 0.44 25.65 14.83
N THR A 270 -0.04 26.54 15.70
CA THR A 270 0.54 26.73 17.04
C THR A 270 0.36 25.47 17.88
N TRP A 271 1.33 25.14 18.73
CA TRP A 271 1.36 23.91 19.53
C TRP A 271 0.05 23.70 20.34
N TRP A 272 -0.53 24.77 20.89
CA TRP A 272 -1.76 24.67 21.70
C TRP A 272 -3.00 24.35 20.86
N LYS A 273 -3.12 24.85 19.63
CA LYS A 273 -4.21 24.51 18.69
C LYS A 273 -4.10 23.05 18.27
N THR A 274 -2.88 22.61 17.95
CA THR A 274 -2.62 21.22 17.63
C THR A 274 -2.97 20.31 18.81
N ALA A 275 -2.53 20.67 20.02
CA ALA A 275 -2.83 19.90 21.22
C ALA A 275 -4.34 19.85 21.51
N LEU A 276 -5.07 20.97 21.38
CA LEU A 276 -6.51 21.02 21.60
C LEU A 276 -7.28 20.04 20.69
N VAL A 277 -6.86 19.93 19.43
CA VAL A 277 -7.51 19.03 18.45
C VAL A 277 -7.06 17.59 18.63
N ILE A 278 -5.78 17.35 18.84
CA ILE A 278 -5.20 16.00 18.85
C ILE A 278 -5.45 15.27 20.18
N THR A 279 -5.45 15.98 21.34
CA THR A 279 -5.56 15.33 22.65
C THR A 279 -6.81 14.44 22.79
N PRO A 280 -8.04 14.85 22.36
CA PRO A 280 -9.21 13.98 22.43
C PRO A 280 -9.05 12.67 21.67
N PHE A 281 -8.49 12.74 20.44
CA PHE A 281 -8.23 11.55 19.62
C PHE A 281 -7.14 10.68 20.24
N LEU A 282 -6.06 11.28 20.69
CA LEU A 282 -4.96 10.56 21.34
C LEU A 282 -5.41 9.82 22.61
N VAL A 283 -6.27 10.44 23.42
CA VAL A 283 -6.84 9.79 24.62
C VAL A 283 -7.69 8.59 24.22
N LEU A 284 -8.56 8.72 23.20
CA LEU A 284 -9.38 7.61 22.69
C LEU A 284 -8.51 6.49 22.12
N ASP A 285 -7.51 6.82 21.32
CA ASP A 285 -6.60 5.83 20.72
C ASP A 285 -5.81 5.09 21.80
N LEU A 286 -5.32 5.78 22.83
CA LEU A 286 -4.62 5.16 23.94
C LEU A 286 -5.53 4.24 24.76
N LEU A 287 -6.80 4.61 24.96
CA LEU A 287 -7.80 3.75 25.61
C LEU A 287 -8.03 2.49 24.76
N PHE A 288 -8.21 2.63 23.45
CA PHE A 288 -8.42 1.50 22.55
C PHE A 288 -7.19 0.59 22.45
N VAL A 289 -5.99 1.16 22.33
CA VAL A 289 -4.74 0.39 22.33
C VAL A 289 -4.58 -0.36 23.65
N SER A 290 -4.86 0.29 24.80
CA SER A 290 -4.75 -0.34 26.11
C SER A 290 -5.73 -1.50 26.27
N ALA A 291 -6.99 -1.31 25.82
CA ALA A 291 -8.02 -2.35 25.89
C ALA A 291 -7.71 -3.55 24.95
N THR A 292 -7.16 -3.27 23.77
CA THR A 292 -6.78 -4.33 22.82
C THR A 292 -5.45 -4.98 23.14
N ALA A 293 -4.53 -4.29 23.85
CA ALA A 293 -3.27 -4.87 24.32
C ALA A 293 -3.48 -6.10 25.22
N MET A 294 -4.55 -6.14 25.99
CA MET A 294 -4.91 -7.33 26.78
C MET A 294 -5.21 -8.57 25.92
N LYS A 295 -5.51 -8.36 24.64
CA LYS A 295 -5.78 -9.44 23.66
C LYS A 295 -4.52 -9.87 22.88
N ILE A 296 -3.34 -9.30 23.18
CA ILE A 296 -2.08 -9.68 22.53
C ILE A 296 -1.82 -11.19 22.67
N PRO A 297 -1.94 -11.82 23.87
CA PRO A 297 -1.73 -13.27 23.99
C PRO A 297 -2.75 -14.12 23.22
N ALA A 298 -3.97 -13.61 23.04
CA ALA A 298 -5.06 -14.33 22.34
C ALA A 298 -4.93 -14.32 20.80
N GLY A 299 -3.99 -13.56 20.23
CA GLY A 299 -3.77 -13.51 18.77
C GLY A 299 -3.08 -12.24 18.28
N GLY A 300 -3.08 -11.15 19.05
CA GLY A 300 -2.46 -9.88 18.69
C GLY A 300 -0.96 -9.97 18.44
N TRP A 301 -0.26 -10.90 19.08
CA TRP A 301 1.18 -11.13 18.87
C TRP A 301 1.53 -11.51 17.43
N VAL A 302 0.63 -12.19 16.71
CA VAL A 302 0.86 -12.57 15.30
C VAL A 302 0.98 -11.32 14.44
N THR A 303 0.08 -10.36 14.61
CA THR A 303 0.08 -9.08 13.89
C THR A 303 1.34 -8.27 14.18
N LEU A 304 1.70 -8.18 15.46
CA LEU A 304 2.92 -7.47 15.88
C LEU A 304 4.18 -8.10 15.28
N SER A 305 4.23 -9.44 15.25
CA SER A 305 5.35 -10.17 14.65
C SER A 305 5.48 -9.91 13.14
N ILE A 306 4.36 -9.93 12.41
CA ILE A 306 4.33 -9.61 10.98
C ILE A 306 4.77 -8.16 10.75
N GLY A 307 4.23 -7.22 11.52
CA GLY A 307 4.60 -5.81 11.44
C GLY A 307 6.10 -5.60 11.70
N LEU A 308 6.65 -6.25 12.70
CA LEU A 308 8.08 -6.19 13.02
C LEU A 308 8.95 -6.74 11.89
N VAL A 309 8.57 -7.88 11.30
CA VAL A 309 9.29 -8.47 10.16
C VAL A 309 9.28 -7.52 8.97
N VAL A 310 8.12 -6.96 8.60
CA VAL A 310 8.00 -6.00 7.51
C VAL A 310 8.84 -4.75 7.80
N PHE A 311 8.79 -4.21 9.01
CA PHE A 311 9.61 -3.08 9.43
C PHE A 311 11.10 -3.34 9.28
N ILE A 312 11.58 -4.51 9.73
CA ILE A 312 13.00 -4.91 9.59
C ILE A 312 13.38 -5.00 8.11
N LEU A 313 12.54 -5.57 7.26
CA LEU A 313 12.79 -5.65 5.81
C LEU A 313 12.91 -4.25 5.19
N MET A 314 11.97 -3.36 5.47
CA MET A 314 11.97 -1.99 4.95
C MET A 314 13.18 -1.19 5.43
N MET A 315 13.49 -1.24 6.73
CA MET A 315 14.66 -0.54 7.29
C MET A 315 15.98 -1.13 6.84
N THR A 316 16.04 -2.43 6.58
CA THR A 316 17.24 -3.07 6.00
C THR A 316 17.45 -2.65 4.56
N TRP A 317 16.37 -2.61 3.75
CA TRP A 317 16.45 -2.13 2.38
C TRP A 317 16.91 -0.68 2.31
N LYS A 318 16.25 0.22 3.05
CA LYS A 318 16.60 1.65 3.09
C LYS A 318 18.07 1.84 3.46
N ARG A 319 18.54 1.22 4.56
CA ARG A 319 19.91 1.35 5.01
C ARG A 319 20.92 0.78 4.02
N GLY A 320 20.61 -0.38 3.41
CA GLY A 320 21.45 -0.98 2.38
C GLY A 320 21.57 -0.09 1.14
N ARG A 321 20.49 0.56 0.73
CA ARG A 321 20.52 1.53 -0.38
C ARG A 321 21.34 2.77 -0.04
N GLU A 322 21.27 3.29 1.17
CA GLU A 322 22.08 4.41 1.62
C GLU A 322 23.58 4.07 1.58
N LEU A 323 23.96 2.89 2.11
CA LEU A 323 25.33 2.43 2.11
C LEU A 323 25.87 2.24 0.68
N LEU A 324 25.08 1.59 -0.18
CA LEU A 324 25.42 1.40 -1.60
C LEU A 324 25.63 2.76 -2.29
N PHE A 325 24.72 3.70 -2.10
CA PHE A 325 24.83 5.04 -2.67
C PHE A 325 26.08 5.77 -2.21
N ASN A 326 26.38 5.74 -0.92
CA ASN A 326 27.57 6.37 -0.35
C ASN A 326 28.89 5.74 -0.85
N ARG A 327 28.89 4.42 -1.10
CA ARG A 327 30.06 3.74 -1.70
C ARG A 327 30.26 4.16 -3.15
N LEU A 328 29.20 4.13 -3.95
CA LEU A 328 29.25 4.54 -5.34
C LEU A 328 29.69 6.00 -5.52
N GLN A 329 29.34 6.88 -4.57
CA GLN A 329 29.76 8.28 -4.63
C GLN A 329 31.26 8.48 -4.35
N LYS A 330 31.88 7.64 -3.50
CA LYS A 330 33.31 7.81 -3.14
C LYS A 330 34.26 7.64 -4.33
N ASP A 331 33.88 6.79 -5.28
CA ASP A 331 34.73 6.43 -6.42
C ASP A 331 34.33 7.19 -7.71
N THR A 332 33.55 8.29 -7.57
CA THR A 332 33.05 9.03 -8.74
C THR A 332 33.84 10.30 -9.01
N LEU A 333 34.04 10.59 -10.29
CA LEU A 333 34.62 11.84 -10.78
C LEU A 333 33.54 12.92 -10.88
N PRO A 334 33.81 14.19 -10.49
CA PRO A 334 32.91 15.30 -10.78
C PRO A 334 32.68 15.45 -12.29
N LEU A 335 31.42 15.62 -12.68
CA LEU A 335 31.03 15.66 -14.08
C LEU A 335 31.66 16.84 -14.84
N ASP A 336 31.74 18.00 -14.21
CA ASP A 336 32.26 19.22 -14.83
C ASP A 336 33.75 19.08 -15.20
N ILE A 337 34.55 18.50 -14.33
CA ILE A 337 35.98 18.23 -14.56
C ILE A 337 36.14 17.20 -15.68
N PHE A 338 35.31 16.18 -15.72
CA PHE A 338 35.35 15.14 -16.73
C PHE A 338 35.03 15.70 -18.12
N ILE A 339 33.96 16.50 -18.27
CA ILE A 339 33.54 17.07 -19.55
C ILE A 339 34.61 17.98 -20.12
N GLN A 340 35.33 18.77 -19.30
CA GLN A 340 36.39 19.65 -19.73
C GLN A 340 37.60 18.91 -20.30
N HIS A 341 37.89 17.70 -19.85
CA HIS A 341 39.11 16.96 -20.24
C HIS A 341 38.90 15.87 -21.29
N ILE A 342 37.62 15.44 -21.54
CA ILE A 342 37.33 14.30 -22.42
C ILE A 342 37.39 14.65 -23.91
N GLY A 343 37.30 15.95 -24.27
CA GLY A 343 37.01 16.41 -25.63
C GLY A 343 37.93 15.92 -26.77
N ASN A 344 39.16 15.46 -26.45
CA ASN A 344 40.14 15.03 -27.49
C ASN A 344 40.63 13.58 -27.32
N SER A 345 40.12 12.83 -26.34
CA SER A 345 40.75 11.56 -25.98
C SER A 345 39.95 10.31 -26.36
N ALA A 346 38.72 10.45 -26.90
CA ALA A 346 37.87 9.34 -27.26
C ALA A 346 37.50 9.36 -28.75
N HIS A 347 37.38 8.16 -29.34
CA HIS A 347 36.83 8.01 -30.68
C HIS A 347 35.32 8.27 -30.69
N VAL A 348 34.85 9.24 -31.47
CA VAL A 348 33.42 9.59 -31.54
C VAL A 348 32.74 8.71 -32.58
N VAL A 349 31.68 8.04 -32.18
CA VAL A 349 30.83 7.20 -33.03
C VAL A 349 29.45 7.85 -33.21
N SER A 350 28.79 7.57 -34.34
CA SER A 350 27.45 8.11 -34.63
C SER A 350 26.38 7.57 -33.66
N GLY A 351 25.32 8.36 -33.45
CA GLY A 351 24.16 7.99 -32.67
C GLY A 351 24.12 8.61 -31.28
N THR A 352 23.11 8.18 -30.50
CA THR A 352 22.82 8.70 -29.16
C THR A 352 23.04 7.61 -28.12
N ALA A 353 23.80 7.90 -27.06
CA ALA A 353 23.95 7.08 -25.87
C ALA A 353 23.21 7.73 -24.70
N VAL A 354 22.29 7.01 -24.07
CA VAL A 354 21.57 7.46 -22.89
C VAL A 354 22.10 6.70 -21.67
N PHE A 355 22.73 7.41 -20.74
CA PHE A 355 23.26 6.87 -19.49
C PHE A 355 22.29 7.17 -18.36
N MET A 356 21.71 6.12 -17.78
CA MET A 356 20.81 6.25 -16.63
C MET A 356 21.62 6.56 -15.37
N VAL A 357 21.32 7.68 -14.72
CA VAL A 357 22.07 8.15 -13.54
C VAL A 357 21.14 8.45 -12.36
N SER A 358 21.60 8.16 -11.15
CA SER A 358 20.88 8.49 -9.91
C SER A 358 21.21 9.89 -9.38
N THR A 359 22.31 10.51 -9.83
CA THR A 359 22.82 11.81 -9.35
C THR A 359 23.35 12.63 -10.52
N GLN A 360 23.02 13.91 -10.57
CA GLN A 360 23.36 14.83 -11.67
C GLN A 360 24.80 15.33 -11.68
N LYS A 361 25.52 15.23 -10.55
CA LYS A 361 26.83 15.88 -10.35
C LYS A 361 28.03 14.99 -10.63
N VAL A 362 27.82 13.71 -10.91
CA VAL A 362 28.90 12.72 -11.03
C VAL A 362 28.83 11.97 -12.36
N VAL A 363 29.99 11.52 -12.83
CA VAL A 363 30.07 10.73 -14.06
C VAL A 363 29.46 9.34 -13.82
N PRO A 364 28.54 8.88 -14.70
CA PRO A 364 27.98 7.53 -14.58
C PRO A 364 29.04 6.45 -14.69
N HIS A 365 28.97 5.43 -13.84
CA HIS A 365 29.87 4.27 -13.93
C HIS A 365 29.79 3.59 -15.31
N ALA A 366 28.60 3.49 -15.90
CA ALA A 366 28.44 2.94 -17.24
C ALA A 366 29.20 3.73 -18.29
N LEU A 367 29.24 5.08 -18.21
CA LEU A 367 30.01 5.93 -19.12
C LEU A 367 31.52 5.70 -18.90
N LEU A 368 32.00 5.68 -17.66
CA LEU A 368 33.43 5.42 -17.37
C LEU A 368 33.85 4.04 -17.86
N HIS A 369 33.02 3.02 -17.66
CA HIS A 369 33.31 1.66 -18.16
C HIS A 369 33.32 1.61 -19.69
N ASN A 370 32.35 2.26 -20.35
CA ASN A 370 32.31 2.34 -21.83
C ASN A 370 33.59 2.99 -22.36
N LEU A 371 34.03 4.11 -21.80
CA LEU A 371 35.26 4.77 -22.19
C LEU A 371 36.52 3.95 -21.89
N LYS A 372 36.58 3.32 -20.71
CA LYS A 372 37.75 2.53 -20.33
C LYS A 372 37.96 1.30 -21.22
N HIS A 373 36.88 0.59 -21.54
CA HIS A 373 36.96 -0.68 -22.26
C HIS A 373 36.74 -0.56 -23.75
N ASN A 374 35.74 0.22 -24.20
CA ASN A 374 35.42 0.38 -25.63
C ASN A 374 36.15 1.57 -26.27
N LYS A 375 36.60 2.55 -25.46
CA LYS A 375 37.29 3.77 -25.88
C LYS A 375 36.49 4.65 -26.85
N VAL A 376 35.15 4.54 -26.81
CA VAL A 376 34.24 5.28 -27.68
C VAL A 376 33.34 6.23 -26.89
N LEU A 377 33.05 7.35 -27.54
CA LEU A 377 32.05 8.34 -27.13
C LEU A 377 31.04 8.49 -28.26
N HIS A 378 29.75 8.64 -27.96
CA HIS A 378 28.76 8.89 -29.00
C HIS A 378 28.71 10.39 -29.37
N GLU A 379 28.20 10.70 -30.54
CA GLU A 379 27.96 12.10 -30.96
C GLU A 379 27.03 12.83 -29.96
N ARG A 380 26.07 12.09 -29.36
CA ARG A 380 25.20 12.65 -28.36
C ARG A 380 25.17 11.71 -27.15
N ASN A 381 25.66 12.19 -26.01
CA ASN A 381 25.63 11.46 -24.73
C ASN A 381 24.66 12.14 -23.77
N VAL A 382 23.58 11.47 -23.44
CA VAL A 382 22.51 11.97 -22.56
C VAL A 382 22.63 11.37 -21.17
N LEU A 383 22.86 12.21 -20.18
CA LEU A 383 22.85 11.83 -18.76
C LEU A 383 21.43 12.00 -18.23
N MET A 384 20.70 10.91 -18.11
CA MET A 384 19.29 10.92 -17.78
C MET A 384 19.02 10.52 -16.33
N THR A 385 18.38 11.41 -15.57
CA THR A 385 17.96 11.19 -14.19
C THR A 385 16.43 11.15 -14.12
N LEU A 386 15.90 10.16 -13.42
CA LEU A 386 14.48 10.09 -13.10
C LEU A 386 14.29 10.47 -11.63
N SER A 387 13.45 11.46 -11.39
CA SER A 387 13.13 11.97 -10.05
C SER A 387 11.65 11.81 -9.76
N THR A 388 11.32 11.18 -8.65
CA THR A 388 9.92 11.13 -8.18
C THR A 388 9.68 12.32 -7.28
N ARG A 389 8.67 13.15 -7.60
CA ARG A 389 8.22 14.26 -6.77
C ARG A 389 7.12 13.82 -5.82
N ASP A 390 6.97 14.53 -4.69
CA ASP A 390 5.95 14.25 -3.67
C ASP A 390 4.53 14.74 -4.07
N VAL A 391 4.25 14.74 -5.37
CA VAL A 391 2.93 15.07 -5.94
C VAL A 391 2.39 13.86 -6.73
N PRO A 392 1.06 13.69 -6.81
CA PRO A 392 0.48 12.55 -7.53
C PRO A 392 0.83 12.54 -9.01
N TYR A 393 0.75 13.69 -9.66
CA TYR A 393 1.02 13.92 -11.07
C TYR A 393 1.86 15.18 -11.22
N VAL A 394 2.78 15.17 -12.18
CA VAL A 394 3.60 16.33 -12.54
C VAL A 394 3.03 16.97 -13.80
N ASP A 395 2.87 18.28 -13.78
CA ASP A 395 2.42 19.04 -14.95
C ASP A 395 3.37 18.81 -16.14
N PRO A 396 2.84 18.64 -17.36
CA PRO A 396 3.65 18.39 -18.56
C PRO A 396 4.78 19.42 -18.78
N GLU A 397 4.54 20.68 -18.44
CA GLU A 397 5.51 21.78 -18.57
C GLU A 397 6.69 21.67 -17.59
N GLN A 398 6.49 21.04 -16.44
CA GLN A 398 7.51 20.85 -15.40
C GLN A 398 8.12 19.45 -15.39
N ARG A 399 7.68 18.60 -16.33
CA ARG A 399 8.05 17.18 -16.36
C ARG A 399 9.48 16.96 -16.79
N VAL A 400 10.01 17.77 -17.68
CA VAL A 400 11.32 17.56 -18.28
C VAL A 400 12.15 18.81 -18.19
N GLU A 401 13.33 18.65 -17.62
CA GLU A 401 14.38 19.66 -17.63
C GLU A 401 15.51 19.14 -18.54
N ILE A 402 15.89 19.93 -19.55
CA ILE A 402 16.96 19.59 -20.48
C ILE A 402 18.01 20.73 -20.53
N GLU A 403 19.28 20.34 -20.47
CA GLU A 403 20.40 21.26 -20.47
C GLU A 403 21.52 20.68 -21.31
N GLN A 404 22.07 21.47 -22.21
CA GLN A 404 23.28 21.12 -22.98
C GLN A 404 24.54 21.52 -22.19
N LEU A 405 25.30 20.51 -21.73
CA LEU A 405 26.53 20.75 -20.96
C LEU A 405 27.75 20.99 -21.84
N SER A 406 27.78 20.38 -23.03
CA SER A 406 28.85 20.54 -24.03
C SER A 406 28.34 20.08 -25.42
N PRO A 407 29.10 20.24 -26.51
CA PRO A 407 28.66 19.76 -27.82
C PRO A 407 28.27 18.27 -27.87
N TYR A 408 28.84 17.44 -26.98
CA TYR A 408 28.60 15.99 -26.92
C TYR A 408 27.78 15.54 -25.75
N PHE A 409 27.51 16.41 -24.76
CA PHE A 409 26.84 16.01 -23.50
C PHE A 409 25.59 16.82 -23.22
N TRP A 410 24.52 16.07 -22.85
CA TRP A 410 23.23 16.61 -22.47
C TRP A 410 22.85 16.08 -21.12
N ARG A 411 22.24 16.91 -20.30
CA ARG A 411 21.59 16.51 -19.03
C ARG A 411 20.08 16.55 -19.23
N VAL A 412 19.41 15.47 -18.90
CA VAL A 412 17.96 15.37 -18.93
C VAL A 412 17.48 14.90 -17.58
N VAL A 413 16.61 15.69 -16.93
CA VAL A 413 15.95 15.30 -15.69
C VAL A 413 14.47 15.17 -15.97
N VAL A 414 13.92 14.00 -15.63
CA VAL A 414 12.49 13.72 -15.82
C VAL A 414 11.85 13.55 -14.47
N HIS A 415 10.84 14.35 -14.22
CA HIS A 415 10.05 14.33 -13.00
C HIS A 415 8.77 13.53 -13.20
N TYR A 416 8.51 12.60 -12.29
CA TYR A 416 7.28 11.83 -12.24
C TYR A 416 6.61 12.04 -10.89
N GLY A 417 5.30 12.12 -10.89
CA GLY A 417 4.52 12.01 -9.66
C GLY A 417 4.50 10.57 -9.14
N PHE A 418 4.20 10.39 -7.87
CA PHE A 418 4.20 9.07 -7.26
C PHE A 418 3.08 8.13 -7.80
N LYS A 419 2.09 8.66 -8.53
CA LYS A 419 1.06 7.89 -9.23
C LYS A 419 1.38 7.61 -10.69
N GLU A 420 2.43 8.19 -11.24
CA GLU A 420 2.80 8.04 -12.64
C GLU A 420 3.73 6.83 -12.84
N SER A 421 3.66 6.23 -14.01
CA SER A 421 4.56 5.14 -14.40
C SER A 421 5.66 5.70 -15.32
N PRO A 422 6.94 5.56 -14.97
CA PRO A 422 8.02 6.09 -15.77
C PRO A 422 8.14 5.34 -17.11
N HIS A 423 8.15 6.10 -18.21
CA HIS A 423 8.40 5.60 -19.57
C HIS A 423 9.53 6.40 -20.20
N VAL A 424 10.75 5.87 -20.10
CA VAL A 424 11.97 6.58 -20.50
C VAL A 424 12.01 6.97 -21.98
N PRO A 425 11.64 6.11 -22.95
CA PRO A 425 11.66 6.50 -24.37
C PRO A 425 10.78 7.72 -24.67
N ASN A 426 9.55 7.75 -24.15
CA ASN A 426 8.63 8.87 -24.40
C ASN A 426 9.13 10.16 -23.75
N ALA A 427 9.67 10.07 -22.54
CA ALA A 427 10.22 11.21 -21.84
C ALA A 427 11.45 11.80 -22.58
N LEU A 428 12.29 10.92 -23.12
CA LEU A 428 13.46 11.33 -23.92
C LEU A 428 13.03 12.05 -25.20
N GLN A 429 12.04 11.52 -25.92
CA GLN A 429 11.49 12.16 -27.12
C GLN A 429 10.89 13.53 -26.79
N ALA A 430 10.12 13.64 -25.73
CA ALA A 430 9.54 14.91 -25.27
C ALA A 430 10.63 15.94 -24.91
N ALA A 431 11.71 15.50 -24.24
CA ALA A 431 12.83 16.36 -23.88
C ALA A 431 13.48 16.98 -25.09
N PHE A 432 13.79 16.18 -26.11
CA PHE A 432 14.49 16.68 -27.30
C PHE A 432 13.57 17.37 -28.31
N ALA A 433 12.28 17.10 -28.27
CA ALA A 433 11.31 17.89 -29.03
C ALA A 433 11.20 19.33 -28.50
N SER A 434 11.39 19.59 -27.22
CA SER A 434 11.35 20.93 -26.65
C SER A 434 12.53 21.84 -27.07
N VAL A 435 13.62 21.27 -27.52
CA VAL A 435 14.82 22.00 -28.04
C VAL A 435 14.98 21.88 -29.54
N GLU A 436 13.96 21.44 -30.26
CA GLU A 436 13.94 21.31 -31.73
C GLU A 436 15.06 20.41 -32.31
N GLN A 437 15.53 19.44 -31.51
CA GLN A 437 16.56 18.47 -31.90
C GLN A 437 16.07 17.05 -31.76
N PRO A 438 15.21 16.54 -32.64
CA PRO A 438 14.58 15.23 -32.48
C PRO A 438 15.62 14.11 -32.38
N ILE A 439 15.32 13.12 -31.56
CA ILE A 439 16.11 11.91 -31.38
C ILE A 439 15.50 10.77 -32.19
N GLU A 440 16.34 10.11 -32.97
CA GLU A 440 15.98 8.85 -33.62
C GLU A 440 16.14 7.69 -32.64
N MET A 441 15.03 7.09 -32.22
CA MET A 441 15.05 5.95 -31.28
C MET A 441 15.78 4.74 -31.85
N MET A 442 15.82 4.59 -33.21
CA MET A 442 16.53 3.50 -33.86
C MET A 442 18.06 3.63 -33.72
N ASN A 443 18.60 4.85 -33.57
CA ASN A 443 20.00 5.15 -33.37
C ASN A 443 20.34 5.46 -31.90
N THR A 444 19.44 5.08 -30.94
CA THR A 444 19.63 5.36 -29.53
C THR A 444 19.92 4.06 -28.76
N SER A 445 20.98 4.07 -27.96
CA SER A 445 21.36 2.99 -27.04
C SER A 445 21.24 3.43 -25.57
N PHE A 446 20.65 2.60 -24.72
CA PHE A 446 20.48 2.89 -23.31
C PHE A 446 21.51 2.10 -22.49
N PHE A 447 22.37 2.80 -21.78
CA PHE A 447 23.37 2.21 -20.89
C PHE A 447 22.86 2.20 -19.45
N VAL A 448 22.71 1.01 -18.89
CA VAL A 448 22.20 0.79 -17.55
C VAL A 448 23.27 0.12 -16.71
N SER A 449 23.58 0.68 -15.53
CA SER A 449 24.47 0.04 -14.58
C SER A 449 23.74 -1.07 -13.83
N ARG A 450 24.39 -2.24 -13.71
CA ARG A 450 23.94 -3.36 -12.89
C ARG A 450 24.95 -3.65 -11.80
N GLU A 451 24.62 -3.30 -10.56
CA GLU A 451 25.52 -3.51 -9.44
C GLU A 451 25.38 -4.95 -8.91
N ARG A 452 26.50 -5.66 -8.77
CA ARG A 452 26.59 -6.91 -8.00
C ARG A 452 27.13 -6.59 -6.63
N ILE A 453 26.33 -6.82 -5.61
CA ILE A 453 26.63 -6.45 -4.22
C ILE A 453 27.27 -7.65 -3.51
N PHE A 454 28.41 -7.41 -2.84
CA PHE A 454 29.11 -8.37 -2.00
C PHE A 454 29.18 -7.87 -0.56
N SER A 455 29.06 -8.79 0.41
CA SER A 455 29.23 -8.47 1.83
C SER A 455 30.71 -8.43 2.20
N THR A 456 31.13 -7.40 2.93
CA THR A 456 32.48 -7.26 3.50
C THR A 456 32.44 -7.22 5.01
N ASN A 457 33.62 -7.37 5.65
CA ASN A 457 33.70 -7.35 7.12
C ASN A 457 33.56 -5.95 7.74
N ASP A 458 33.67 -4.88 6.93
CA ASP A 458 33.61 -3.47 7.34
C ASP A 458 32.26 -2.81 6.97
N GLY A 459 31.20 -3.60 6.86
CA GLY A 459 29.87 -3.14 6.48
C GLY A 459 29.25 -2.19 7.51
N GLY A 460 28.55 -1.17 7.03
CA GLY A 460 27.85 -0.18 7.86
C GLY A 460 26.57 -0.69 8.52
N MET A 461 26.30 -2.03 8.52
CA MET A 461 25.17 -2.68 9.19
C MET A 461 25.54 -4.11 9.65
N ALA A 462 24.69 -4.72 10.48
CA ALA A 462 24.90 -6.07 10.98
C ALA A 462 24.93 -7.11 9.83
N ARG A 463 25.84 -8.10 9.89
CA ARG A 463 26.06 -9.12 8.83
C ARG A 463 24.81 -9.83 8.34
N TRP A 464 23.89 -10.17 9.25
CA TRP A 464 22.63 -10.82 8.87
C TRP A 464 21.74 -9.89 8.02
N ARG A 465 21.75 -8.57 8.29
CA ARG A 465 21.02 -7.56 7.50
C ARG A 465 21.67 -7.34 6.14
N GLU A 466 23.00 -7.38 6.03
CA GLU A 466 23.71 -7.33 4.74
C GLU A 466 23.32 -8.51 3.87
N LYS A 467 23.33 -9.73 4.41
CA LYS A 467 22.89 -10.93 3.69
C LYS A 467 21.42 -10.80 3.25
N LEU A 468 20.57 -10.27 4.11
CA LEU A 468 19.17 -10.01 3.80
C LEU A 468 19.03 -8.98 2.68
N PHE A 469 19.77 -7.86 2.75
CA PHE A 469 19.78 -6.85 1.70
C PHE A 469 20.25 -7.40 0.35
N ILE A 470 21.32 -8.19 0.34
CA ILE A 470 21.82 -8.86 -0.87
C ILE A 470 20.77 -9.81 -1.45
N ALA A 471 20.08 -10.59 -0.61
CA ALA A 471 19.01 -11.48 -1.05
C ALA A 471 17.84 -10.68 -1.65
N MET A 472 17.44 -9.58 -1.03
CA MET A 472 16.42 -8.68 -1.55
C MET A 472 16.85 -8.04 -2.88
N SER A 473 18.09 -7.62 -3.01
CA SER A 473 18.64 -6.99 -4.21
C SER A 473 18.67 -7.95 -5.40
N ARG A 474 18.98 -9.23 -5.18
CA ARG A 474 18.97 -10.25 -6.24
C ARG A 474 17.59 -10.51 -6.83
N ASN A 475 16.54 -10.29 -6.05
CA ASN A 475 15.13 -10.46 -6.45
C ASN A 475 14.48 -9.17 -6.97
N THR A 476 15.27 -8.11 -7.19
CA THR A 476 14.78 -6.84 -7.71
C THR A 476 14.54 -6.95 -9.21
N SER A 477 13.43 -6.39 -9.71
CA SER A 477 13.16 -6.25 -11.14
C SER A 477 14.27 -5.49 -11.83
N SER A 478 14.54 -5.81 -13.10
CA SER A 478 15.53 -5.08 -13.88
C SER A 478 15.14 -3.59 -14.02
N ALA A 479 16.12 -2.73 -14.06
CA ALA A 479 15.88 -1.30 -14.33
C ALA A 479 15.24 -1.12 -15.72
N THR A 480 15.58 -1.99 -16.65
CA THR A 480 15.05 -2.02 -18.01
C THR A 480 13.52 -2.19 -18.02
N ASP A 481 13.02 -3.18 -17.28
CA ASP A 481 11.58 -3.44 -17.21
C ASP A 481 10.84 -2.34 -16.45
N PHE A 482 11.43 -1.86 -15.35
CA PHE A 482 10.80 -0.82 -14.53
C PHE A 482 10.65 0.51 -15.28
N PHE A 483 11.64 0.89 -16.09
CA PHE A 483 11.66 2.13 -16.87
C PHE A 483 11.10 1.95 -18.28
N GLN A 484 10.59 0.78 -18.61
CA GLN A 484 10.01 0.42 -19.91
C GLN A 484 10.95 0.73 -21.07
N ILE A 485 12.26 0.40 -20.91
CA ILE A 485 13.27 0.59 -21.94
C ILE A 485 13.22 -0.60 -22.92
N PRO A 486 13.25 -0.37 -24.26
CA PRO A 486 13.24 -1.46 -25.23
C PRO A 486 14.45 -2.39 -25.06
N ALA A 487 14.20 -3.69 -24.85
CA ALA A 487 15.24 -4.67 -24.52
C ALA A 487 16.34 -4.79 -25.59
N ASN A 488 16.00 -4.59 -26.87
CA ASN A 488 16.94 -4.62 -27.99
C ASN A 488 17.84 -3.39 -28.10
N ARG A 489 17.69 -2.40 -27.23
CA ARG A 489 18.45 -1.14 -27.19
C ARG A 489 19.21 -0.93 -25.89
N VAL A 490 19.25 -1.95 -25.03
CA VAL A 490 19.90 -1.86 -23.73
C VAL A 490 21.28 -2.48 -23.75
N VAL A 491 22.24 -1.75 -23.18
CA VAL A 491 23.57 -2.23 -22.85
C VAL A 491 23.70 -2.27 -21.32
N GLU A 492 23.71 -3.44 -20.73
CA GLU A 492 23.92 -3.59 -19.29
C GLU A 492 25.41 -3.63 -18.94
N MET A 493 25.87 -2.69 -18.12
CA MET A 493 27.25 -2.61 -17.65
C MET A 493 27.30 -3.08 -16.18
N GLY A 494 27.99 -4.22 -15.95
CA GLY A 494 28.12 -4.81 -14.61
C GLY A 494 29.25 -4.15 -13.81
N SER A 495 28.93 -3.71 -12.57
CA SER A 495 29.93 -3.28 -11.59
C SER A 495 29.82 -4.11 -10.31
N GLN A 496 30.95 -4.41 -9.67
CA GLN A 496 31.01 -5.09 -8.38
C GLN A 496 31.15 -4.04 -7.28
N VAL A 497 30.26 -4.09 -6.28
CA VAL A 497 30.27 -3.14 -5.18
C VAL A 497 30.28 -3.90 -3.86
N GLU A 498 31.22 -3.58 -3.01
CA GLU A 498 31.35 -4.12 -1.65
C GLU A 498 30.64 -3.21 -0.66
N ILE A 499 29.82 -3.78 0.24
CA ILE A 499 29.12 -3.08 1.32
C ILE A 499 29.26 -3.81 2.64
#